data_0429f382b2f0bd823c138de38b5687f4
#
_entry.id   0429f382b2f0bd823c138de38b5687f4
#
_cell.length_a   1.000
_cell.length_b   1.000
_cell.length_c   1.000
_cell.angle_alpha   90.00
_cell.angle_beta   90.00
_cell.angle_gamma   90.00
#
_symmetry.space_group_name_H-M   'P 1'
#
loop_
_entity.id
_entity.type
_entity.pdbx_description
1 polymer ?
#
loop_
_entity_poly.entity_id
_entity_poly.type
_entity_poly.pdbx_seq_one_letter_code
_entity_poly.pdbx_strand_id
1 'polypeptide(L)'
;MNASQIRVLLVDDNAIFRETLRKHFEAYPNIELVGEAEDGDTAVVRAGELQPTVVVMDITMARMDGITATRLIRTQNPRIVVVGLTVDVKDYHVYAMKKAGAFEVLKKDDVLADLYSTLQRAVASVQPVVILDETPSPTQAPRDHEQAVDVNPAEPAADHSGGT
;
A
#
# COMPACT_ATOMS: atom_id res chain seq x y z
N MET A 1 20.98 -1.02 8.52
CA MET A 1 19.62 -1.10 7.96
C MET A 1 19.38 0.18 7.21
N ASN A 2 19.24 0.11 5.91
CA ASN A 2 18.86 1.29 5.13
C ASN A 2 17.42 1.62 5.47
N ALA A 3 17.20 2.72 6.18
CA ALA A 3 15.87 3.27 6.35
C ALA A 3 15.31 3.52 4.93
N SER A 4 14.18 2.91 4.62
CA SER A 4 13.54 3.08 3.31
C SER A 4 13.33 4.56 3.04
N GLN A 5 13.78 5.04 1.90
CA GLN A 5 13.64 6.43 1.51
C GLN A 5 12.16 6.81 1.37
N ILE A 6 11.77 7.86 2.05
CA ILE A 6 10.40 8.39 2.02
C ILE A 6 10.33 9.48 0.95
N ARG A 7 9.66 9.19 -0.15
CA ARG A 7 9.48 10.13 -1.26
C ARG A 7 8.20 10.92 -1.03
N VAL A 8 8.33 12.22 -0.79
CA VAL A 8 7.25 13.11 -0.40
C VAL A 8 6.85 14.05 -1.54
N LEU A 9 5.58 14.10 -1.85
CA LEU A 9 4.95 15.20 -2.60
C LEU A 9 4.28 16.13 -1.60
N LEU A 10 4.67 17.40 -1.61
CA LEU A 10 4.14 18.43 -0.71
C LEU A 10 3.11 19.29 -1.42
N VAL A 11 1.90 19.36 -0.86
CA VAL A 11 0.76 20.07 -1.47
C VAL A 11 0.19 21.07 -0.49
N ASP A 12 0.31 22.35 -0.83
CA ASP A 12 -0.22 23.46 -0.04
C ASP A 12 -0.24 24.72 -0.92
N ASP A 13 -1.25 25.54 -0.87
CA ASP A 13 -1.33 26.79 -1.64
C ASP A 13 -0.49 27.93 -1.03
N ASN A 14 -0.05 27.78 0.22
CA ASN A 14 0.82 28.73 0.90
C ASN A 14 2.31 28.41 0.63
N ALA A 15 2.94 29.20 -0.21
CA ALA A 15 4.35 29.05 -0.59
C ALA A 15 5.31 29.14 0.61
N ILE A 16 5.01 30.00 1.59
CA ILE A 16 5.85 30.18 2.79
C ILE A 16 5.79 28.92 3.65
N PHE A 17 4.61 28.34 3.78
CA PHE A 17 4.44 27.08 4.54
C PHE A 17 5.15 25.91 3.84
N ARG A 18 5.06 25.80 2.50
CA ARG A 18 5.84 24.81 1.74
C ARG A 18 7.34 24.95 1.97
N GLU A 19 7.85 26.19 1.93
CA GLU A 19 9.27 26.45 2.19
C GLU A 19 9.67 26.05 3.63
N THR A 20 8.82 26.30 4.61
CA THR A 20 9.05 25.89 6.00
C THR A 20 9.17 24.37 6.11
N LEU A 21 8.27 23.63 5.49
CA LEU A 21 8.32 22.16 5.49
C LEU A 21 9.50 21.62 4.68
N ARG A 22 9.86 22.25 3.56
CA ARG A 22 11.05 21.87 2.77
C ARG A 22 12.31 21.95 3.63
N LYS A 23 12.52 23.05 4.33
CA LYS A 23 13.65 23.23 5.25
C LYS A 23 13.62 22.21 6.41
N HIS A 24 12.44 21.91 6.92
CA HIS A 24 12.28 20.91 7.97
C HIS A 24 12.71 19.52 7.48
N PHE A 25 12.39 19.14 6.25
CA PHE A 25 12.79 17.86 5.67
C PHE A 25 14.30 17.71 5.47
N GLU A 26 15.04 18.80 5.30
CA GLU A 26 16.51 18.76 5.18
C GLU A 26 17.21 18.16 6.40
N ALA A 27 16.55 18.18 7.57
CA ALA A 27 17.07 17.56 8.78
C ALA A 27 16.98 16.01 8.77
N TYR A 28 16.29 15.42 7.81
CA TYR A 28 16.02 13.99 7.75
C TYR A 28 16.53 13.36 6.45
N PRO A 29 17.72 12.74 6.45
CA PRO A 29 18.38 12.21 5.24
C PRO A 29 17.58 11.15 4.48
N ASN A 30 16.63 10.50 5.14
CA ASN A 30 15.75 9.49 4.54
C ASN A 30 14.47 10.08 3.94
N ILE A 31 14.29 11.40 3.98
CA ILE A 31 13.20 12.08 3.28
C ILE A 31 13.72 12.69 1.98
N GLU A 32 13.04 12.39 0.89
CA GLU A 32 13.25 13.00 -0.41
C GLU A 32 11.98 13.78 -0.82
N LEU A 33 12.08 15.09 -0.92
CA LEU A 33 11.03 15.90 -1.49
C LEU A 33 11.07 15.76 -3.02
N VAL A 34 10.16 14.97 -3.59
CA VAL A 34 10.14 14.68 -5.05
C VAL A 34 9.39 15.73 -5.85
N GLY A 35 8.57 16.54 -5.22
CA GLY A 35 7.83 17.60 -5.88
C GLY A 35 6.94 18.39 -4.94
N GLU A 36 6.40 19.48 -5.48
CA GLU A 36 5.44 20.35 -4.80
C GLU A 36 4.25 20.64 -5.73
N ALA A 37 3.10 20.92 -5.13
CA ALA A 37 1.92 21.41 -5.82
C ALA A 37 1.22 22.49 -4.99
N GLU A 38 0.53 23.41 -5.64
CA GLU A 38 -0.17 24.51 -4.99
C GLU A 38 -1.69 24.37 -5.00
N ASP A 39 -2.20 23.33 -5.67
CA ASP A 39 -3.63 23.01 -5.73
C ASP A 39 -3.86 21.51 -5.92
N GLY A 40 -5.11 21.09 -5.70
CA GLY A 40 -5.48 19.69 -5.80
C GLY A 40 -5.37 19.09 -7.20
N ASP A 41 -5.66 19.88 -8.25
CA ASP A 41 -5.56 19.42 -9.64
C ASP A 41 -4.11 19.07 -9.99
N THR A 42 -3.19 19.98 -9.69
CA THR A 42 -1.75 19.77 -9.88
C THR A 42 -1.24 18.61 -9.02
N ALA A 43 -1.75 18.47 -7.78
CA ALA A 43 -1.37 17.39 -6.90
C ALA A 43 -1.73 16.01 -7.48
N VAL A 44 -2.93 15.85 -8.04
CA VAL A 44 -3.37 14.58 -8.67
C VAL A 44 -2.47 14.22 -9.85
N VAL A 45 -2.17 15.19 -10.73
CA VAL A 45 -1.28 14.97 -11.89
C VAL A 45 0.12 14.57 -11.42
N ARG A 46 0.70 15.33 -10.50
CA ARG A 46 2.06 15.07 -10.01
C ARG A 46 2.17 13.78 -9.22
N ALA A 47 1.15 13.40 -8.46
CA ALA A 47 1.13 12.10 -7.78
C ALA A 47 1.18 10.93 -8.79
N GLY A 48 0.49 11.06 -9.91
CA GLY A 48 0.55 10.08 -11.01
C GLY A 48 1.90 10.00 -11.69
N GLU A 49 2.54 11.15 -11.93
CA GLU A 49 3.84 11.24 -12.60
C GLU A 49 5.01 10.83 -11.70
N LEU A 50 5.04 11.33 -10.48
CA LEU A 50 6.18 11.19 -9.56
C LEU A 50 6.12 9.92 -8.73
N GLN A 51 4.95 9.32 -8.59
CA GLN A 51 4.73 8.12 -7.76
C GLN A 51 5.38 8.26 -6.36
N PRO A 52 5.00 9.29 -5.57
CA PRO A 52 5.52 9.45 -4.22
C PRO A 52 5.08 8.30 -3.33
N THR A 53 5.81 8.05 -2.24
CA THR A 53 5.33 7.14 -1.20
C THR A 53 4.29 7.79 -0.31
N VAL A 54 4.46 9.09 -0.05
CA VAL A 54 3.52 9.89 0.77
C VAL A 54 3.24 11.22 0.10
N VAL A 55 1.98 11.64 0.15
CA VAL A 55 1.55 13.00 -0.16
C VAL A 55 1.20 13.70 1.15
N VAL A 56 1.82 14.83 1.41
CA VAL A 56 1.45 15.75 2.49
C VAL A 56 0.52 16.79 1.89
N MET A 57 -0.76 16.75 2.28
CA MET A 57 -1.85 17.42 1.60
C MET A 57 -2.57 18.43 2.50
N ASP A 58 -2.51 19.70 2.16
CA ASP A 58 -3.39 20.70 2.74
C ASP A 58 -4.87 20.40 2.43
N ILE A 59 -5.72 20.47 3.42
CA ILE A 59 -7.16 20.25 3.25
C ILE A 59 -7.82 21.42 2.52
N THR A 60 -7.46 22.64 2.89
CA THR A 60 -8.14 23.86 2.41
C THR A 60 -7.29 24.58 1.38
N MET A 61 -7.63 24.40 0.12
CA MET A 61 -6.96 25.07 -1.00
C MET A 61 -8.00 25.70 -1.92
N ALA A 62 -7.60 26.73 -2.66
CA ALA A 62 -8.37 27.25 -3.77
C ALA A 62 -8.49 26.21 -4.89
N ARG A 63 -9.53 26.28 -5.71
CA ARG A 63 -9.82 25.31 -6.78
C ARG A 63 -10.19 23.92 -6.19
N MET A 64 -9.48 22.86 -6.55
CA MET A 64 -9.72 21.54 -5.96
C MET A 64 -9.16 21.47 -4.54
N ASP A 65 -10.02 21.15 -3.58
CA ASP A 65 -9.63 20.95 -2.17
C ASP A 65 -8.84 19.65 -1.95
N GLY A 66 -8.17 19.57 -0.81
CA GLY A 66 -7.36 18.40 -0.46
C GLY A 66 -8.15 17.12 -0.23
N ILE A 67 -9.41 17.19 0.17
CA ILE A 67 -10.28 16.01 0.37
C ILE A 67 -10.59 15.37 -0.99
N THR A 68 -10.97 16.17 -1.97
CA THR A 68 -11.26 15.72 -3.34
C THR A 68 -9.99 15.16 -3.99
N ALA A 69 -8.86 15.87 -3.88
CA ALA A 69 -7.58 15.42 -4.39
C ALA A 69 -7.14 14.09 -3.76
N THR A 70 -7.28 13.95 -2.44
CA THR A 70 -6.97 12.71 -1.72
C THR A 70 -7.77 11.54 -2.24
N ARG A 71 -9.08 11.71 -2.43
CA ARG A 71 -9.95 10.66 -2.97
C ARG A 71 -9.49 10.22 -4.35
N LEU A 72 -9.15 11.15 -5.25
CA LEU A 72 -8.68 10.86 -6.59
C LEU A 72 -7.33 10.13 -6.58
N ILE A 73 -6.37 10.63 -5.82
CA ILE A 73 -5.04 10.02 -5.69
C ILE A 73 -5.15 8.60 -5.16
N ARG A 74 -5.93 8.38 -4.09
CA ARG A 74 -6.13 7.07 -3.48
C ARG A 74 -6.87 6.08 -4.38
N THR A 75 -7.78 6.57 -5.24
CA THR A 75 -8.48 5.75 -6.22
C THR A 75 -7.56 5.34 -7.36
N GLN A 76 -6.73 6.26 -7.87
CA GLN A 76 -5.80 6.01 -8.95
C GLN A 76 -4.60 5.16 -8.52
N ASN A 77 -4.07 5.40 -7.33
CA ASN A 77 -2.95 4.65 -6.78
C ASN A 77 -3.12 4.40 -5.27
N PRO A 78 -3.67 3.25 -4.89
CA PRO A 78 -3.87 2.88 -3.49
C PRO A 78 -2.59 2.73 -2.66
N ARG A 79 -1.43 2.67 -3.29
CA ARG A 79 -0.14 2.57 -2.59
C ARG A 79 0.38 3.91 -2.08
N ILE A 80 -0.07 5.02 -2.68
CA ILE A 80 0.30 6.35 -2.20
C ILE A 80 -0.46 6.63 -0.90
N VAL A 81 0.26 6.90 0.17
CA VAL A 81 -0.34 7.30 1.45
C VAL A 81 -0.54 8.81 1.44
N VAL A 82 -1.62 9.27 2.02
CA VAL A 82 -1.89 10.70 2.17
C VAL A 82 -1.94 11.06 3.65
N VAL A 83 -1.17 12.08 4.04
CA VAL A 83 -1.22 12.73 5.35
C VAL A 83 -1.82 14.12 5.15
N GLY A 84 -2.96 14.37 5.76
CA GLY A 84 -3.65 15.65 5.66
C GLY A 84 -3.06 16.69 6.59
N LEU A 85 -3.11 17.96 6.18
CA LEU A 85 -2.77 19.11 7.01
C LEU A 85 -3.98 20.05 7.11
N THR A 86 -4.23 20.59 8.30
CA THR A 86 -5.31 21.55 8.53
C THR A 86 -4.88 22.66 9.49
N VAL A 87 -5.40 23.86 9.28
CA VAL A 87 -5.26 24.95 10.25
C VAL A 87 -6.24 24.76 11.40
N ASP A 88 -7.42 24.22 11.10
CA ASP A 88 -8.50 24.05 12.06
C ASP A 88 -8.94 22.58 12.11
N VAL A 89 -8.77 21.97 13.28
CA VAL A 89 -9.22 20.59 13.55
C VAL A 89 -10.75 20.52 13.78
N LYS A 90 -11.53 21.16 12.91
CA LYS A 90 -12.97 20.89 12.92
C LYS A 90 -13.20 19.43 12.58
N ASP A 91 -13.92 18.74 13.42
CA ASP A 91 -14.23 17.32 13.32
C ASP A 91 -14.71 16.90 11.91
N TYR A 92 -15.45 17.79 11.24
CA TYR A 92 -15.96 17.54 9.89
C TYR A 92 -14.84 17.39 8.84
N HIS A 93 -13.86 18.31 8.81
CA HIS A 93 -12.77 18.25 7.81
C HIS A 93 -11.86 17.06 8.05
N VAL A 94 -11.53 16.79 9.32
CA VAL A 94 -10.74 15.62 9.71
C VAL A 94 -11.46 14.33 9.33
N TYR A 95 -12.74 14.23 9.63
CA TYR A 95 -13.56 13.07 9.28
C TYR A 95 -13.62 12.86 7.75
N ALA A 96 -13.92 13.92 7.00
CA ALA A 96 -14.03 13.87 5.54
C ALA A 96 -12.70 13.50 4.89
N MET A 97 -11.58 14.02 5.40
CA MET A 97 -10.24 13.71 4.90
C MET A 97 -9.88 12.24 5.14
N LYS A 98 -10.16 11.72 6.33
CA LYS A 98 -9.98 10.29 6.65
C LYS A 98 -10.89 9.39 5.81
N LYS A 99 -12.12 9.78 5.60
CA LYS A 99 -13.06 9.06 4.72
C LYS A 99 -12.62 9.06 3.25
N ALA A 100 -11.93 10.12 2.81
CA ALA A 100 -11.31 10.19 1.49
C ALA A 100 -10.10 9.25 1.33
N GLY A 101 -9.57 8.72 2.43
CA GLY A 101 -8.49 7.73 2.46
C GLY A 101 -7.18 8.25 3.04
N ALA A 102 -7.16 9.40 3.72
CA ALA A 102 -5.98 9.87 4.43
C ALA A 102 -5.62 8.95 5.61
N PHE A 103 -4.34 8.71 5.78
CA PHE A 103 -3.79 7.94 6.89
C PHE A 103 -3.99 8.67 8.22
N GLU A 104 -3.64 9.93 8.24
CA GLU A 104 -3.75 10.81 9.41
C GLU A 104 -3.95 12.26 8.97
N VAL A 105 -4.44 13.10 9.88
CA VAL A 105 -4.58 14.55 9.69
C VAL A 105 -3.86 15.25 10.82
N LEU A 106 -2.89 16.10 10.48
CA LEU A 106 -2.11 16.89 11.42
C LEU A 106 -2.55 18.35 11.40
N LYS A 107 -2.45 19.00 12.56
CA LYS A 107 -2.64 20.43 12.68
C LYS A 107 -1.38 21.16 12.23
N LYS A 108 -1.52 22.19 11.38
CA LYS A 108 -0.38 22.95 10.86
C LYS A 108 0.46 23.61 11.97
N ASP A 109 -0.16 24.00 13.08
CA ASP A 109 0.55 24.61 14.22
C ASP A 109 1.55 23.66 14.88
N ASP A 110 1.24 22.37 14.91
CA ASP A 110 2.04 21.35 15.59
C ASP A 110 2.80 20.43 14.60
N VAL A 111 2.68 20.69 13.30
CA VAL A 111 3.17 19.79 12.24
C VAL A 111 4.66 19.47 12.33
N LEU A 112 5.50 20.45 12.69
CA LEU A 112 6.95 20.24 12.74
C LEU A 112 7.36 19.24 13.83
N ALA A 113 6.58 19.11 14.89
CA ALA A 113 6.85 18.13 15.95
C ALA A 113 6.45 16.70 15.53
N ASP A 114 5.35 16.54 14.80
CA ASP A 114 4.72 15.25 14.59
C ASP A 114 4.91 14.69 13.17
N LEU A 115 5.24 15.53 12.19
CA LEU A 115 5.25 15.15 10.77
C LEU A 115 6.20 13.98 10.48
N TYR A 116 7.43 14.03 10.94
CA TYR A 116 8.41 12.98 10.65
C TYR A 116 7.97 11.61 11.18
N SER A 117 7.54 11.54 12.43
CA SER A 117 7.04 10.30 13.02
C SER A 117 5.78 9.78 12.31
N THR A 118 4.91 10.68 11.88
CA THR A 118 3.72 10.33 11.11
C THR A 118 4.07 9.80 9.73
N LEU A 119 5.04 10.40 9.01
CA LEU A 119 5.52 9.89 7.73
C LEU A 119 6.12 8.49 7.85
N GLN A 120 6.89 8.23 8.90
CA GLN A 120 7.45 6.89 9.15
C GLN A 120 6.35 5.85 9.37
N ARG A 121 5.34 6.17 10.19
CA ARG A 121 4.18 5.28 10.42
C ARG A 121 3.36 5.08 9.15
N ALA A 122 3.17 6.13 8.38
CA ALA A 122 2.44 6.10 7.13
C ALA A 122 3.09 5.14 6.11
N VAL A 123 4.40 5.23 5.93
CA VAL A 123 5.14 4.33 5.02
C VAL A 123 5.12 2.89 5.53
N ALA A 124 5.28 2.68 6.84
CA ALA A 124 5.22 1.34 7.43
C ALA A 124 3.86 0.66 7.22
N SER A 125 2.77 1.44 7.12
CA SER A 125 1.41 0.90 6.91
C SER A 125 1.20 0.30 5.51
N VAL A 126 2.06 0.61 4.54
CA VAL A 126 1.92 0.20 3.12
C VAL A 126 2.97 -0.82 2.71
N GLN A 127 3.90 -1.16 3.60
CA GLN A 127 4.85 -2.23 3.30
C GLN A 127 4.09 -3.51 3.00
N PRO A 128 4.44 -4.21 1.90
CA PRO A 128 3.79 -5.46 1.61
C PRO A 128 3.98 -6.35 2.82
N VAL A 129 2.88 -6.89 3.33
CA VAL A 129 2.95 -8.12 4.10
C VAL A 129 3.75 -9.05 3.21
N VAL A 130 4.99 -9.34 3.58
CA VAL A 130 5.71 -10.46 3.00
C VAL A 130 4.87 -11.66 3.40
N ILE A 131 3.95 -12.04 2.54
CA ILE A 131 3.40 -13.37 2.57
C ILE A 131 4.63 -14.20 2.28
N LEU A 132 5.23 -14.75 3.33
CA LEU A 132 6.07 -15.90 3.19
C LEU A 132 5.13 -16.91 2.56
N ASP A 133 5.21 -17.02 1.23
CA ASP A 133 4.59 -18.09 0.51
C ASP A 133 5.33 -19.34 0.97
N GLU A 134 4.92 -19.85 2.13
CA GLU A 134 5.14 -21.22 2.46
C GLU A 134 4.29 -22.00 1.47
N THR A 135 4.78 -22.08 0.24
CA THR A 135 4.38 -23.17 -0.59
C THR A 135 4.80 -24.43 0.19
N PRO A 136 3.85 -25.20 0.73
CA PRO A 136 4.23 -26.51 1.20
C PRO A 136 4.86 -27.20 0.00
N SER A 137 6.13 -27.53 0.13
CA SER A 137 6.77 -28.44 -0.83
C SER A 137 5.78 -29.56 -1.06
N PRO A 138 5.47 -29.89 -2.31
CA PRO A 138 4.62 -31.03 -2.55
C PRO A 138 5.27 -32.20 -1.83
N THR A 139 4.70 -32.58 -0.73
CA THR A 139 4.99 -33.84 -0.07
C THR A 139 4.84 -34.87 -1.16
N GLN A 140 5.96 -35.47 -1.57
CA GLN A 140 5.92 -36.61 -2.46
C GLN A 140 4.93 -37.56 -1.83
N ALA A 141 3.78 -37.70 -2.45
CA ALA A 141 2.87 -38.76 -2.13
C ALA A 141 3.66 -40.07 -2.14
N PRO A 142 3.57 -40.91 -1.11
CA PRO A 142 4.20 -42.21 -1.17
C PRO A 142 3.72 -42.85 -2.47
N ARG A 143 4.66 -43.25 -3.31
CA ARG A 143 4.34 -44.12 -4.43
C ARG A 143 3.92 -45.40 -3.79
N ASP A 144 2.62 -45.60 -3.68
CA ASP A 144 2.09 -46.92 -3.42
C ASP A 144 2.66 -47.80 -4.53
N HIS A 145 3.57 -48.67 -4.17
CA HIS A 145 3.90 -49.80 -4.97
C HIS A 145 2.63 -50.65 -4.99
N GLU A 146 1.81 -50.38 -5.95
CA GLU A 146 0.78 -51.33 -6.32
C GLU A 146 1.49 -52.60 -6.72
N GLN A 147 1.61 -53.55 -5.77
CA GLN A 147 1.98 -54.89 -6.08
C GLN A 147 0.87 -55.40 -6.96
N ALA A 148 1.15 -55.54 -8.24
CA ALA A 148 0.31 -56.32 -9.10
C ALA A 148 0.17 -57.72 -8.49
N VAL A 149 -1.01 -57.97 -7.97
CA VAL A 149 -1.36 -59.35 -7.55
C VAL A 149 -1.51 -60.11 -8.85
N ASP A 150 -0.58 -60.99 -9.11
CA ASP A 150 -0.66 -61.89 -10.23
C ASP A 150 -1.80 -62.88 -9.93
N VAL A 151 -2.95 -62.63 -10.49
CA VAL A 151 -4.08 -63.52 -10.44
C VAL A 151 -3.87 -64.53 -11.52
N ASN A 152 -3.28 -65.62 -11.15
CA ASN A 152 -3.19 -66.78 -11.99
C ASN A 152 -4.60 -67.29 -12.30
N PRO A 153 -5.06 -67.27 -13.58
CA PRO A 153 -6.35 -67.83 -13.93
C PRO A 153 -6.30 -69.33 -13.77
N ALA A 154 -7.11 -69.87 -12.87
CA ALA A 154 -7.29 -71.28 -12.71
C ALA A 154 -7.82 -71.87 -14.01
N GLU A 155 -7.14 -72.87 -14.51
CA GLU A 155 -7.55 -73.62 -15.68
C GLU A 155 -8.93 -74.23 -15.50
N PRO A 156 -9.76 -74.22 -16.51
CA PRO A 156 -10.99 -74.97 -16.51
C PRO A 156 -10.69 -76.46 -16.66
N ALA A 157 -11.21 -77.18 -15.73
CA ALA A 157 -11.16 -78.61 -15.80
C ALA A 157 -11.83 -79.14 -17.09
N ALA A 158 -11.15 -79.97 -17.80
CA ALA A 158 -11.65 -80.65 -18.97
C ALA A 158 -12.79 -81.57 -18.63
N ASP A 159 -13.88 -81.40 -19.34
CA ASP A 159 -15.05 -82.29 -19.33
C ASP A 159 -14.69 -83.57 -20.10
N HIS A 160 -15.00 -84.71 -19.53
CA HIS A 160 -15.12 -85.95 -20.24
C HIS A 160 -16.53 -86.38 -20.33
N SER A 161 -17.10 -86.11 -21.47
CA SER A 161 -18.30 -86.79 -21.92
C SER A 161 -18.01 -88.26 -22.22
N GLY A 162 -18.56 -89.14 -21.51
CA GLY A 162 -18.68 -90.52 -21.87
C GLY A 162 -20.02 -90.75 -22.57
N GLY A 163 -19.98 -91.26 -23.75
CA GLY A 163 -21.14 -91.53 -24.57
C GLY A 163 -21.88 -92.80 -24.23
N THR A 164 -22.99 -92.89 -24.80
CA THR A 164 -23.82 -93.88 -25.49
C THR A 164 -25.24 -93.46 -25.48
#